data_8a1cc752f482b41ad242f465b458926c
#
_entry.id   8a1cc752f482b41ad242f465b458926c
#
_cell.length_a   1.000
_cell.length_b   1.000
_cell.length_c   1.000
_cell.angle_alpha   90.00
_cell.angle_beta   90.00
_cell.angle_gamma   90.00
#
_symmetry.space_group_name_H-M   'P 1'
#
loop_
_entity.id
_entity.type
_entity.pdbx_description
1 polymer ?
#
loop_
_entity_poly.entity_id
_entity_poly.type
_entity_poly.pdbx_seq_one_letter_code
_entity_poly.pdbx_strand_id
1 'polypeptide(L)'
;DNFLDPFNIINILRSIAIVTVIAIGVSISLTIGGFDLSVGSTASLANALVISLFVWHGLGTTEAILITLALCTLVGLFNAFLIVVLRIPDMLATLASLFVIQGVAMTYSYGGSITENMVLPSGEMAEGTIPAAFGALGQVPTIVIIMLVVTLIAQLALSFTTHGRRMYAIGGNPEAARLSGLRITRYKVAAYVIASLLAGLGGILLASRIGSSQVNAGGGYLMDAVAAAWIGFSLAGSGKPNALGTLVGAVILGVLSNGLVMLSVPYYAMDIIKGLVLAGALALTYFQRRT
;
A
#
# COMPACT_ATOMS: atom_id res chain seq x y z
N ASP A 1 -30.17 -7.86 2.73
CA ASP A 1 -28.88 -7.96 3.41
C ASP A 1 -28.67 -6.70 4.23
N ASN A 2 -28.37 -6.88 5.51
CA ASN A 2 -28.25 -5.74 6.42
C ASN A 2 -26.79 -5.24 6.41
N PHE A 3 -26.57 -3.95 6.12
CA PHE A 3 -25.25 -3.33 6.12
C PHE A 3 -24.51 -3.53 7.46
N LEU A 4 -25.25 -3.54 8.57
CA LEU A 4 -24.73 -3.72 9.92
C LEU A 4 -24.55 -5.18 10.33
N ASP A 5 -24.72 -6.14 9.43
CA ASP A 5 -24.41 -7.54 9.71
C ASP A 5 -22.96 -7.69 10.19
N PRO A 6 -22.70 -8.39 11.30
CA PRO A 6 -21.33 -8.59 11.81
C PRO A 6 -20.36 -9.17 10.78
N PHE A 7 -20.83 -10.06 9.92
CA PHE A 7 -20.01 -10.62 8.85
C PHE A 7 -19.59 -9.57 7.82
N ASN A 8 -20.52 -8.67 7.46
CA ASN A 8 -20.22 -7.57 6.54
C ASN A 8 -19.24 -6.57 7.17
N ILE A 9 -19.43 -6.22 8.46
CA ILE A 9 -18.51 -5.35 9.19
C ILE A 9 -17.09 -5.92 9.21
N ILE A 10 -16.94 -7.23 9.44
CA ILE A 10 -15.66 -7.93 9.40
C ILE A 10 -15.01 -7.78 8.02
N ASN A 11 -15.77 -7.93 6.93
CA ASN A 11 -15.25 -7.78 5.57
C ASN A 11 -14.81 -6.34 5.26
N ILE A 12 -15.57 -5.35 5.73
CA ILE A 12 -15.21 -3.92 5.63
C ILE A 12 -13.89 -3.68 6.36
N LEU A 13 -13.76 -4.13 7.60
CA LEU A 13 -12.54 -3.95 8.40
C LEU A 13 -11.31 -4.57 7.76
N ARG A 14 -11.42 -5.76 7.18
CA ARG A 14 -10.33 -6.42 6.44
C ARG A 14 -9.90 -5.61 5.22
N SER A 15 -10.86 -5.08 4.46
CA SER A 15 -10.59 -4.25 3.29
C SER A 15 -9.89 -2.95 3.67
N ILE A 16 -10.44 -2.24 4.66
CA ILE A 16 -9.87 -0.99 5.18
C ILE A 16 -8.44 -1.21 5.68
N ALA A 17 -8.18 -2.33 6.37
CA ALA A 17 -6.86 -2.60 6.92
C ALA A 17 -5.79 -2.67 5.83
N ILE A 18 -6.03 -3.38 4.73
CA ILE A 18 -5.08 -3.51 3.63
C ILE A 18 -4.86 -2.15 2.94
N VAL A 19 -5.96 -1.46 2.59
CA VAL A 19 -5.89 -0.12 1.97
C VAL A 19 -5.11 0.85 2.85
N THR A 20 -5.38 0.88 4.16
CA THR A 20 -4.71 1.78 5.10
C THR A 20 -3.21 1.57 5.13
N VAL A 21 -2.76 0.31 5.24
CA VAL A 21 -1.31 0.01 5.30
C VAL A 21 -0.60 0.48 4.04
N ILE A 22 -1.15 0.21 2.85
CA ILE A 22 -0.58 0.66 1.58
C ILE A 22 -0.63 2.20 1.49
N ALA A 23 -1.77 2.81 1.86
CA ALA A 23 -1.98 4.25 1.78
C ALA A 23 -1.06 5.05 2.71
N ILE A 24 -0.70 4.50 3.88
CA ILE A 24 0.32 5.11 4.76
C ILE A 24 1.67 5.16 4.03
N GLY A 25 2.03 4.14 3.26
CA GLY A 25 3.22 4.15 2.40
C GLY A 25 3.19 5.32 1.41
N VAL A 26 2.06 5.52 0.72
CA VAL A 26 1.85 6.68 -0.16
C VAL A 26 1.96 7.99 0.62
N SER A 27 1.35 8.08 1.80
CA SER A 27 1.39 9.29 2.63
C SER A 27 2.82 9.65 3.07
N ILE A 28 3.67 8.66 3.35
CA ILE A 28 5.08 8.89 3.69
C ILE A 28 5.84 9.47 2.50
N SER A 29 5.63 8.98 1.28
CA SER A 29 6.24 9.59 0.08
C SER A 29 5.72 11.01 -0.15
N LEU A 30 4.45 11.30 0.11
CA LEU A 30 3.87 12.64 0.03
C LEU A 30 4.48 13.62 1.03
N THR A 31 4.92 13.16 2.23
CA THR A 31 5.52 14.07 3.24
C THR A 31 6.83 14.70 2.79
N ILE A 32 7.55 14.10 1.86
CA ILE A 32 8.79 14.62 1.28
C ILE A 32 8.55 15.33 -0.07
N GLY A 33 7.29 15.57 -0.45
CA GLY A 33 6.91 16.14 -1.75
C GLY A 33 7.06 15.16 -2.91
N GLY A 34 7.25 13.86 -2.62
CA GLY A 34 7.31 12.79 -3.61
C GLY A 34 5.96 12.10 -3.82
N PHE A 35 5.88 11.20 -4.79
CA PHE A 35 4.70 10.39 -5.07
C PHE A 35 5.11 9.00 -5.55
N ASP A 36 4.61 7.96 -4.90
CA ASP A 36 4.95 6.58 -5.23
C ASP A 36 3.76 5.85 -5.86
N LEU A 37 3.83 5.66 -7.18
CA LEU A 37 2.85 4.89 -7.94
C LEU A 37 3.15 3.38 -7.94
N SER A 38 4.35 2.97 -7.53
CA SER A 38 4.75 1.57 -7.56
C SER A 38 4.18 0.73 -6.42
N VAL A 39 3.50 1.35 -5.43
CA VAL A 39 2.97 0.65 -4.25
C VAL A 39 2.01 -0.50 -4.62
N GLY A 40 1.19 -0.33 -5.68
CA GLY A 40 0.28 -1.38 -6.12
C GLY A 40 0.99 -2.59 -6.72
N SER A 41 1.98 -2.37 -7.59
CA SER A 41 2.80 -3.43 -8.17
C SER A 41 3.71 -4.09 -7.12
N THR A 42 4.22 -3.33 -6.15
CA THR A 42 4.97 -3.86 -5.01
C THR A 42 4.09 -4.77 -4.14
N ALA A 43 2.84 -4.39 -3.89
CA ALA A 43 1.89 -5.24 -3.18
C ALA A 43 1.55 -6.51 -3.98
N SER A 44 1.41 -6.42 -5.33
CA SER A 44 1.23 -7.58 -6.21
C SER A 44 2.43 -8.53 -6.16
N LEU A 45 3.63 -7.99 -6.22
CA LEU A 45 4.88 -8.78 -6.12
C LEU A 45 4.97 -9.46 -4.75
N ALA A 46 4.70 -8.75 -3.66
CA ALA A 46 4.72 -9.31 -2.31
C ALA A 46 3.67 -10.42 -2.13
N ASN A 47 2.48 -10.24 -2.70
CA ASN A 47 1.43 -11.26 -2.72
C ASN A 47 1.89 -12.53 -3.44
N ALA A 48 2.53 -12.41 -4.60
CA ALA A 48 3.06 -13.53 -5.35
C ALA A 48 4.23 -14.21 -4.61
N LEU A 49 5.18 -13.43 -4.09
CA LEU A 49 6.37 -13.95 -3.41
C LEU A 49 6.00 -14.73 -2.15
N VAL A 50 5.19 -14.18 -1.25
CA VAL A 50 4.91 -14.83 0.03
C VAL A 50 4.20 -16.17 -0.16
N ILE A 51 3.25 -16.25 -1.09
CA ILE A 51 2.55 -17.52 -1.38
C ILE A 51 3.46 -18.52 -2.07
N SER A 52 4.29 -18.09 -3.02
CA SER A 52 5.24 -18.99 -3.69
C SER A 52 6.28 -19.58 -2.72
N LEU A 53 6.73 -18.79 -1.74
CA LEU A 53 7.66 -19.26 -0.72
C LEU A 53 7.07 -20.38 0.15
N PHE A 54 5.75 -20.36 0.37
CA PHE A 54 5.04 -21.49 0.99
C PHE A 54 4.87 -22.66 0.03
N VAL A 55 4.26 -22.40 -1.12
CA VAL A 55 3.76 -23.46 -2.04
C VAL A 55 4.89 -24.12 -2.81
N TRP A 56 5.89 -23.36 -3.28
CA TRP A 56 6.99 -23.90 -4.09
C TRP A 56 8.22 -24.30 -3.26
N HIS A 57 8.43 -23.65 -2.11
CA HIS A 57 9.67 -23.84 -1.32
C HIS A 57 9.42 -24.39 0.09
N GLY A 58 8.18 -24.55 0.51
CA GLY A 58 7.81 -25.12 1.82
C GLY A 58 8.35 -24.34 3.02
N LEU A 59 8.59 -23.01 2.88
CA LEU A 59 9.16 -22.20 3.95
C LEU A 59 8.16 -21.94 5.07
N GLY A 60 8.70 -21.67 6.28
CA GLY A 60 7.90 -21.25 7.41
C GLY A 60 7.37 -19.81 7.28
N THR A 61 6.32 -19.48 8.07
CA THR A 61 5.64 -18.16 8.02
C THR A 61 6.61 -17.00 8.20
N THR A 62 7.47 -17.06 9.21
CA THR A 62 8.40 -15.97 9.53
C THR A 62 9.44 -15.77 8.43
N GLU A 63 10.00 -16.85 7.90
CA GLU A 63 11.01 -16.83 6.85
C GLU A 63 10.42 -16.22 5.57
N ALA A 64 9.25 -16.69 5.13
CA ALA A 64 8.58 -16.20 3.93
C ALA A 64 8.25 -14.71 4.03
N ILE A 65 7.75 -14.23 5.18
CA ILE A 65 7.47 -12.81 5.41
C ILE A 65 8.75 -11.99 5.35
N LEU A 66 9.82 -12.40 6.04
CA LEU A 66 11.07 -11.65 6.09
C LEU A 66 11.73 -11.55 4.70
N ILE A 67 11.77 -12.66 3.95
CA ILE A 67 12.30 -12.67 2.58
C ILE A 67 11.48 -11.74 1.68
N THR A 68 10.15 -11.82 1.76
CA THR A 68 9.27 -10.95 0.97
C THR A 68 9.49 -9.48 1.29
N LEU A 69 9.58 -9.09 2.56
CA LEU A 69 9.85 -7.71 2.96
C LEU A 69 11.26 -7.25 2.56
N ALA A 70 12.25 -8.13 2.61
CA ALA A 70 13.60 -7.82 2.12
C ALA A 70 13.59 -7.53 0.62
N LEU A 71 12.86 -8.30 -0.18
CA LEU A 71 12.70 -8.07 -1.61
C LEU A 71 11.91 -6.77 -1.90
N CYS A 72 10.88 -6.46 -1.12
CA CYS A 72 10.19 -5.17 -1.21
C CYS A 72 11.12 -3.99 -0.87
N THR A 73 12.07 -4.18 0.06
CA THR A 73 13.11 -3.17 0.34
C THR A 73 13.96 -2.88 -0.91
N LEU A 74 14.30 -3.90 -1.70
CA LEU A 74 15.02 -3.71 -2.96
C LEU A 74 14.21 -2.89 -3.97
N VAL A 75 12.89 -3.06 -4.01
CA VAL A 75 12.00 -2.21 -4.83
C VAL A 75 12.09 -0.75 -4.39
N GLY A 76 12.03 -0.48 -3.08
CA GLY A 76 12.19 0.87 -2.55
C GLY A 76 13.56 1.48 -2.84
N LEU A 77 14.62 0.68 -2.77
CA LEU A 77 15.98 1.10 -3.15
C LEU A 77 16.08 1.36 -4.65
N PHE A 78 15.44 0.57 -5.50
CA PHE A 78 15.36 0.80 -6.94
C PHE A 78 14.66 2.13 -7.26
N ASN A 79 13.51 2.42 -6.64
CA ASN A 79 12.86 3.72 -6.76
C ASN A 79 13.79 4.86 -6.32
N ALA A 80 14.43 4.71 -5.17
CA ALA A 80 15.36 5.70 -4.66
C ALA A 80 16.55 5.91 -5.61
N PHE A 81 17.07 4.86 -6.23
CA PHE A 81 18.13 4.95 -7.23
C PHE A 81 17.69 5.78 -8.44
N LEU A 82 16.52 5.52 -9.00
CA LEU A 82 16.00 6.27 -10.14
C LEU A 82 15.82 7.76 -9.80
N ILE A 83 15.31 8.06 -8.60
CA ILE A 83 14.96 9.42 -8.18
C ILE A 83 16.18 10.21 -7.73
N VAL A 84 17.05 9.59 -6.93
CA VAL A 84 18.16 10.30 -6.26
C VAL A 84 19.44 10.29 -7.11
N VAL A 85 19.75 9.15 -7.72
CA VAL A 85 21.00 8.99 -8.51
C VAL A 85 20.77 9.45 -9.94
N LEU A 86 19.73 8.94 -10.61
CA LEU A 86 19.41 9.31 -11.99
C LEU A 86 18.64 10.63 -12.08
N ARG A 87 18.18 11.19 -10.96
CA ARG A 87 17.44 12.47 -10.87
C ARG A 87 16.16 12.51 -11.71
N ILE A 88 15.54 11.36 -11.91
CA ILE A 88 14.25 11.28 -12.59
C ILE A 88 13.18 11.85 -11.65
N PRO A 89 12.22 12.67 -12.13
CA PRO A 89 11.09 13.13 -11.32
C PRO A 89 10.34 11.96 -10.66
N ASP A 90 10.03 12.10 -9.39
CA ASP A 90 9.50 11.04 -8.52
C ASP A 90 8.32 10.28 -9.16
N MET A 91 7.35 11.01 -9.71
CA MET A 91 6.17 10.42 -10.35
C MET A 91 6.51 9.59 -11.60
N LEU A 92 7.45 10.05 -12.43
CA LEU A 92 7.87 9.34 -13.64
C LEU A 92 8.71 8.11 -13.29
N ALA A 93 9.59 8.20 -12.29
CA ALA A 93 10.40 7.09 -11.81
C ALA A 93 9.53 5.97 -11.26
N THR A 94 8.57 6.31 -10.37
CA THR A 94 7.68 5.31 -9.75
C THR A 94 6.64 4.76 -10.72
N LEU A 95 6.23 5.53 -11.74
CA LEU A 95 5.42 5.02 -12.84
C LEU A 95 6.19 3.98 -13.67
N ALA A 96 7.46 4.25 -14.02
CA ALA A 96 8.30 3.27 -14.69
C ALA A 96 8.49 2.01 -13.83
N SER A 97 8.76 2.19 -12.53
CA SER A 97 8.87 1.08 -11.57
C SER A 97 7.58 0.27 -11.48
N LEU A 98 6.41 0.91 -11.52
CA LEU A 98 5.12 0.21 -11.52
C LEU A 98 5.09 -0.85 -12.64
N PHE A 99 5.44 -0.48 -13.86
CA PHE A 99 5.45 -1.41 -14.99
C PHE A 99 6.52 -2.49 -14.85
N VAL A 100 7.74 -2.12 -14.44
CA VAL A 100 8.84 -3.07 -14.24
C VAL A 100 8.47 -4.09 -13.17
N ILE A 101 8.02 -3.64 -12.00
CA ILE A 101 7.70 -4.53 -10.88
C ILE A 101 6.46 -5.37 -11.17
N GLN A 102 5.46 -4.81 -11.86
CA GLN A 102 4.31 -5.59 -12.33
C GLN A 102 4.75 -6.69 -13.32
N GLY A 103 5.64 -6.37 -14.26
CA GLY A 103 6.21 -7.33 -15.19
C GLY A 103 7.02 -8.42 -14.47
N VAL A 104 7.82 -8.05 -13.46
CA VAL A 104 8.55 -9.02 -12.62
C VAL A 104 7.58 -9.93 -11.87
N ALA A 105 6.54 -9.39 -11.24
CA ALA A 105 5.54 -10.18 -10.52
C ALA A 105 4.83 -11.18 -11.45
N MET A 106 4.43 -10.74 -12.64
CA MET A 106 3.77 -11.61 -13.63
C MET A 106 4.71 -12.66 -14.19
N THR A 107 5.94 -12.29 -14.52
CA THR A 107 6.94 -13.25 -15.03
C THR A 107 7.28 -14.29 -13.96
N TYR A 108 7.44 -13.86 -12.71
CA TYR A 108 7.72 -14.74 -11.58
C TYR A 108 6.59 -15.77 -11.36
N SER A 109 5.34 -15.35 -11.47
CA SER A 109 4.15 -16.21 -11.29
C SER A 109 3.75 -16.96 -12.59
N TYR A 110 4.55 -16.89 -13.63
CA TYR A 110 4.21 -17.44 -14.96
C TYR A 110 2.88 -16.93 -15.51
N GLY A 111 2.51 -15.69 -15.17
CA GLY A 111 1.25 -15.07 -15.57
C GLY A 111 0.00 -15.66 -14.91
N GLY A 112 0.16 -16.55 -13.94
CA GLY A 112 -0.92 -17.26 -13.26
C GLY A 112 -1.04 -16.93 -11.77
N SER A 113 -2.11 -17.40 -11.15
CA SER A 113 -2.28 -17.39 -9.69
C SER A 113 -1.52 -18.57 -9.08
N ILE A 114 -0.96 -18.35 -7.88
CA ILE A 114 -0.28 -19.39 -7.11
C ILE A 114 -1.22 -19.86 -6.00
N THR A 115 -1.52 -21.15 -5.98
CA THR A 115 -2.43 -21.78 -5.01
C THR A 115 -1.84 -23.09 -4.52
N GLU A 116 -2.30 -23.56 -3.36
CA GLU A 116 -2.00 -24.93 -2.91
C GLU A 116 -2.42 -25.96 -3.97
N ASN A 117 -1.70 -27.08 -4.02
CA ASN A 117 -1.93 -28.18 -4.93
C ASN A 117 -1.93 -27.80 -6.43
N MET A 118 -1.31 -26.66 -6.80
CA MET A 118 -1.16 -26.30 -8.21
C MET A 118 -0.14 -27.23 -8.91
N VAL A 119 -0.30 -27.38 -10.21
CA VAL A 119 0.71 -28.06 -11.03
C VAL A 119 1.79 -27.06 -11.39
N LEU A 120 3.04 -27.40 -11.05
CA LEU A 120 4.21 -26.61 -11.37
C LEU A 120 4.53 -26.67 -12.86
N PRO A 121 5.31 -25.72 -13.41
CA PRO A 121 5.78 -25.81 -14.80
C PRO A 121 6.57 -27.09 -15.13
N SER A 122 7.13 -27.76 -14.11
CA SER A 122 7.76 -29.06 -14.23
C SER A 122 6.78 -30.21 -14.51
N GLY A 123 5.48 -30.00 -14.33
CA GLY A 123 4.43 -31.04 -14.40
C GLY A 123 4.18 -31.76 -13.07
N GLU A 124 4.91 -31.43 -12.02
CA GLU A 124 4.74 -31.98 -10.67
C GLU A 124 3.71 -31.16 -9.88
N MET A 125 3.03 -31.76 -8.92
CA MET A 125 2.17 -31.01 -8.00
C MET A 125 3.02 -30.31 -6.94
N ALA A 126 2.67 -29.08 -6.62
CA ALA A 126 3.28 -28.36 -5.51
C ALA A 126 2.91 -29.04 -4.17
N GLU A 127 3.92 -29.40 -3.38
CA GLU A 127 3.73 -30.08 -2.08
C GLU A 127 3.58 -29.10 -0.92
N GLY A 128 3.98 -27.84 -1.10
CA GLY A 128 3.95 -26.85 -0.03
C GLY A 128 2.53 -26.39 0.29
N THR A 129 2.27 -26.14 1.57
CA THR A 129 0.99 -25.69 2.11
C THR A 129 1.13 -24.33 2.77
N ILE A 130 0.06 -23.54 2.75
CA ILE A 130 0.02 -22.24 3.41
C ILE A 130 -0.20 -22.45 4.92
N PRO A 131 0.74 -22.02 5.79
CA PRO A 131 0.61 -22.23 7.22
C PRO A 131 -0.64 -21.55 7.80
N ALA A 132 -1.37 -22.23 8.70
CA ALA A 132 -2.53 -21.66 9.36
C ALA A 132 -2.20 -20.37 10.14
N ALA A 133 -1.00 -20.28 10.71
CA ALA A 133 -0.51 -19.07 11.37
C ALA A 133 -0.42 -17.87 10.41
N PHE A 134 -0.07 -18.10 9.13
CA PHE A 134 -0.11 -17.06 8.11
C PHE A 134 -1.55 -16.64 7.80
N GLY A 135 -2.47 -17.59 7.62
CA GLY A 135 -3.88 -17.30 7.37
C GLY A 135 -4.53 -16.43 8.47
N ALA A 136 -4.10 -16.58 9.72
CA ALA A 136 -4.58 -15.79 10.85
C ALA A 136 -4.23 -14.30 10.75
N LEU A 137 -3.16 -13.91 10.04
CA LEU A 137 -2.78 -12.51 9.87
C LEU A 137 -3.81 -11.71 9.07
N GLY A 138 -4.49 -12.34 8.11
CA GLY A 138 -5.54 -11.74 7.28
C GLY A 138 -6.94 -11.72 7.94
N GLN A 139 -7.07 -12.25 9.16
CA GLN A 139 -8.34 -12.33 9.87
C GLN A 139 -8.46 -11.24 10.95
N VAL A 140 -9.71 -10.88 11.27
CA VAL A 140 -10.02 -10.05 12.44
C VAL A 140 -9.90 -10.92 13.70
N PRO A 141 -9.27 -10.46 14.78
CA PRO A 141 -8.82 -9.08 15.03
C PRO A 141 -7.42 -8.74 14.52
N THR A 142 -6.60 -9.71 14.13
CA THR A 142 -5.15 -9.54 13.86
C THR A 142 -4.86 -8.48 12.81
N ILE A 143 -5.55 -8.51 11.67
CA ILE A 143 -5.35 -7.56 10.57
C ILE A 143 -5.64 -6.11 11.00
N VAL A 144 -6.67 -5.92 11.85
CA VAL A 144 -7.04 -4.61 12.40
C VAL A 144 -5.98 -4.11 13.38
N ILE A 145 -5.45 -5.00 14.23
CA ILE A 145 -4.36 -4.65 15.16
C ILE A 145 -3.13 -4.21 14.37
N ILE A 146 -2.75 -4.94 13.32
CA ILE A 146 -1.61 -4.56 12.46
C ILE A 146 -1.84 -3.18 11.84
N MET A 147 -3.03 -2.93 11.28
CA MET A 147 -3.40 -1.63 10.72
C MET A 147 -3.25 -0.51 11.75
N LEU A 148 -3.80 -0.68 12.95
CA LEU A 148 -3.74 0.33 14.02
C LEU A 148 -2.32 0.57 14.51
N VAL A 149 -1.51 -0.48 14.67
CA VAL A 149 -0.10 -0.40 15.06
C VAL A 149 0.70 0.36 14.00
N VAL A 150 0.55 0.02 12.72
CA VAL A 150 1.22 0.71 11.61
C VAL A 150 0.82 2.19 11.57
N THR A 151 -0.48 2.47 11.70
CA THR A 151 -1.00 3.85 11.74
C THR A 151 -0.42 4.63 12.91
N LEU A 152 -0.40 4.05 14.10
CA LEU A 152 0.14 4.69 15.30
C LEU A 152 1.64 4.97 15.17
N ILE A 153 2.42 3.97 14.74
CA ILE A 153 3.86 4.13 14.54
C ILE A 153 4.14 5.24 13.50
N ALA A 154 3.46 5.22 12.37
CA ALA A 154 3.63 6.23 11.33
C ALA A 154 3.22 7.63 11.84
N GLN A 155 2.10 7.73 12.57
CA GLN A 155 1.64 8.99 13.14
C GLN A 155 2.64 9.54 14.16
N LEU A 156 3.14 8.71 15.07
CA LEU A 156 4.14 9.11 16.06
C LEU A 156 5.46 9.50 15.38
N ALA A 157 5.92 8.73 14.39
CA ALA A 157 7.13 9.02 13.64
C ALA A 157 7.03 10.37 12.90
N LEU A 158 5.93 10.64 12.23
CA LEU A 158 5.74 11.87 11.47
C LEU A 158 5.51 13.10 12.35
N SER A 159 4.67 12.99 13.39
CA SER A 159 4.24 14.14 14.18
C SER A 159 5.18 14.49 15.35
N PHE A 160 5.78 13.49 15.98
CA PHE A 160 6.50 13.67 17.24
C PHE A 160 8.01 13.51 17.14
N THR A 161 8.57 13.07 15.99
CA THR A 161 10.01 12.92 15.85
C THR A 161 10.66 14.08 15.09
N THR A 162 11.97 14.24 15.30
CA THR A 162 12.79 15.18 14.54
C THR A 162 12.88 14.79 13.06
N HIS A 163 12.82 13.48 12.76
CA HIS A 163 12.83 12.97 11.40
C HIS A 163 11.55 13.34 10.63
N GLY A 164 10.37 13.20 11.27
CA GLY A 164 9.10 13.62 10.68
C GLY A 164 9.07 15.11 10.36
N ARG A 165 9.49 15.96 11.32
CA ARG A 165 9.60 17.41 11.08
C ARG A 165 10.50 17.76 9.90
N ARG A 166 11.64 17.06 9.74
CA ARG A 166 12.56 17.25 8.62
C ARG A 166 11.93 16.78 7.30
N MET A 167 11.17 15.68 7.30
CA MET A 167 10.44 15.21 6.11
C MET A 167 9.44 16.27 5.63
N TYR A 168 8.64 16.84 6.54
CA TYR A 168 7.71 17.92 6.22
C TYR A 168 8.42 19.19 5.74
N ALA A 169 9.57 19.54 6.31
CA ALA A 169 10.37 20.68 5.85
C ALA A 169 10.88 20.47 4.42
N ILE A 170 11.33 19.26 4.09
CA ILE A 170 11.77 18.88 2.74
C ILE A 170 10.59 18.95 1.75
N GLY A 171 9.42 18.39 2.11
CA GLY A 171 8.25 18.42 1.24
C GLY A 171 7.66 19.82 1.02
N GLY A 172 7.79 20.71 2.02
CA GLY A 172 7.32 22.07 1.93
C GLY A 172 8.18 22.97 1.03
N ASN A 173 9.50 22.90 1.20
CA ASN A 173 10.47 23.62 0.35
C ASN A 173 11.82 22.89 0.35
N PRO A 174 12.09 22.04 -0.66
CA PRO A 174 13.33 21.29 -0.74
C PRO A 174 14.58 22.18 -0.80
N GLU A 175 14.49 23.33 -1.46
CA GLU A 175 15.62 24.24 -1.60
C GLU A 175 16.01 24.89 -0.25
N ALA A 176 15.01 25.42 0.48
CA ALA A 176 15.22 25.96 1.83
C ALA A 176 15.74 24.87 2.79
N ALA A 177 15.23 23.65 2.69
CA ALA A 177 15.69 22.52 3.48
C ALA A 177 17.17 22.19 3.17
N ARG A 178 17.58 22.25 1.91
CA ARG A 178 18.96 22.05 1.48
C ARG A 178 19.88 23.12 2.04
N LEU A 179 19.49 24.38 1.93
CA LEU A 179 20.25 25.53 2.47
C LEU A 179 20.37 25.47 4.00
N SER A 180 19.40 24.88 4.70
CA SER A 180 19.44 24.60 6.13
C SER A 180 20.29 23.38 6.52
N GLY A 181 21.01 22.76 5.55
CA GLY A 181 21.92 21.64 5.79
C GLY A 181 21.22 20.26 5.90
N LEU A 182 19.94 20.15 5.55
CA LEU A 182 19.27 18.87 5.56
C LEU A 182 19.71 17.99 4.38
N ARG A 183 20.01 16.71 4.67
CA ARG A 183 20.42 15.73 3.66
C ARG A 183 19.19 15.13 2.96
N ILE A 184 18.62 15.85 1.98
CA ILE A 184 17.40 15.47 1.25
C ILE A 184 17.46 14.04 0.73
N THR A 185 18.60 13.64 0.14
CA THR A 185 18.83 12.29 -0.40
C THR A 185 18.49 11.18 0.59
N ARG A 186 18.95 11.31 1.85
CA ARG A 186 18.70 10.28 2.87
C ARG A 186 17.23 10.14 3.20
N TYR A 187 16.51 11.27 3.26
CA TYR A 187 15.06 11.26 3.55
C TYR A 187 14.25 10.73 2.36
N LYS A 188 14.66 11.03 1.12
CA LYS A 188 14.04 10.44 -0.06
C LYS A 188 14.22 8.92 -0.08
N VAL A 189 15.45 8.42 0.09
CA VAL A 189 15.72 6.97 0.17
C VAL A 189 14.87 6.31 1.26
N ALA A 190 14.87 6.87 2.48
CA ALA A 190 14.09 6.32 3.57
C ALA A 190 12.58 6.29 3.27
N ALA A 191 12.03 7.35 2.68
CA ALA A 191 10.62 7.44 2.36
C ALA A 191 10.17 6.37 1.34
N TYR A 192 10.93 6.19 0.25
CA TYR A 192 10.60 5.17 -0.76
C TYR A 192 10.82 3.75 -0.27
N VAL A 193 11.84 3.49 0.56
CA VAL A 193 12.02 2.19 1.21
C VAL A 193 10.87 1.87 2.15
N ILE A 194 10.47 2.82 3.01
CA ILE A 194 9.34 2.62 3.93
C ILE A 194 8.03 2.45 3.15
N ALA A 195 7.79 3.23 2.08
CA ALA A 195 6.62 3.09 1.23
C ALA A 195 6.53 1.69 0.61
N SER A 196 7.64 1.19 0.06
CA SER A 196 7.69 -0.17 -0.51
C SER A 196 7.55 -1.27 0.53
N LEU A 197 8.09 -1.10 1.75
CA LEU A 197 7.89 -2.03 2.86
C LEU A 197 6.43 -2.10 3.29
N LEU A 198 5.76 -0.96 3.39
CA LEU A 198 4.33 -0.91 3.75
C LEU A 198 3.45 -1.46 2.62
N ALA A 199 3.79 -1.19 1.36
CA ALA A 199 3.13 -1.81 0.22
C ALA A 199 3.31 -3.34 0.22
N GLY A 200 4.53 -3.81 0.53
CA GLY A 200 4.83 -5.23 0.69
C GLY A 200 4.03 -5.87 1.83
N LEU A 201 3.96 -5.20 2.99
CA LEU A 201 3.13 -5.65 4.12
C LEU A 201 1.65 -5.72 3.72
N GLY A 202 1.13 -4.72 3.00
CA GLY A 202 -0.22 -4.75 2.46
C GLY A 202 -0.47 -5.92 1.52
N GLY A 203 0.50 -6.25 0.65
CA GLY A 203 0.46 -7.43 -0.24
C GLY A 203 0.48 -8.76 0.52
N ILE A 204 1.26 -8.86 1.60
CA ILE A 204 1.30 -10.03 2.51
C ILE A 204 -0.05 -10.20 3.22
N LEU A 205 -0.65 -9.11 3.75
CA LEU A 205 -1.96 -9.16 4.39
C LEU A 205 -3.06 -9.55 3.39
N LEU A 206 -2.96 -9.08 2.15
CA LEU A 206 -3.87 -9.46 1.06
C LEU A 206 -3.75 -10.95 0.74
N ALA A 207 -2.52 -11.48 0.62
CA ALA A 207 -2.24 -12.89 0.41
C ALA A 207 -2.81 -13.76 1.55
N SER A 208 -2.60 -13.34 2.80
CA SER A 208 -3.13 -14.01 3.99
C SER A 208 -4.68 -14.01 4.02
N ARG A 209 -5.31 -12.91 3.61
CA ARG A 209 -6.77 -12.80 3.55
C ARG A 209 -7.39 -13.74 2.52
N ILE A 210 -6.75 -13.86 1.35
CA ILE A 210 -7.29 -14.62 0.20
C ILE A 210 -6.90 -16.10 0.29
N GLY A 211 -5.74 -16.41 0.90
CA GLY A 211 -5.18 -17.77 0.93
C GLY A 211 -4.58 -18.19 -0.42
N SER A 212 -4.23 -17.24 -1.27
CA SER A 212 -3.63 -17.49 -2.59
C SER A 212 -2.96 -16.23 -3.14
N SER A 213 -2.11 -16.38 -4.14
CA SER A 213 -1.66 -15.28 -4.96
C SER A 213 -2.59 -15.10 -6.15
N GLN A 214 -2.88 -13.86 -6.48
CA GLN A 214 -3.63 -13.51 -7.69
C GLN A 214 -2.81 -12.57 -8.57
N VAL A 215 -2.96 -12.74 -9.87
CA VAL A 215 -2.33 -11.86 -10.86
C VAL A 215 -2.79 -10.43 -10.64
N ASN A 216 -1.84 -9.50 -10.53
CA ASN A 216 -2.11 -8.07 -10.30
C ASN A 216 -2.98 -7.76 -9.06
N ALA A 217 -2.85 -8.57 -7.99
CA ALA A 217 -3.66 -8.45 -6.77
C ALA A 217 -3.63 -7.04 -6.15
N GLY A 218 -2.50 -6.37 -6.18
CA GLY A 218 -2.30 -5.03 -5.61
C GLY A 218 -2.77 -3.89 -6.52
N GLY A 219 -3.04 -4.14 -7.81
CA GLY A 219 -3.37 -3.09 -8.78
C GLY A 219 -4.63 -2.30 -8.40
N GLY A 220 -5.68 -2.99 -7.97
CA GLY A 220 -6.92 -2.35 -7.50
C GLY A 220 -6.73 -1.52 -6.22
N TYR A 221 -5.75 -1.88 -5.38
CA TYR A 221 -5.46 -1.15 -4.14
C TYR A 221 -4.66 0.13 -4.36
N LEU A 222 -3.98 0.29 -5.50
CA LEU A 222 -3.21 1.51 -5.81
C LEU A 222 -4.09 2.75 -5.77
N MET A 223 -5.20 2.74 -6.52
CA MET A 223 -6.08 3.91 -6.61
C MET A 223 -6.78 4.19 -5.28
N ASP A 224 -7.24 3.16 -4.58
CA ASP A 224 -7.85 3.29 -3.26
C ASP A 224 -6.84 3.84 -2.23
N ALA A 225 -5.59 3.40 -2.25
CA ALA A 225 -4.53 3.89 -1.36
C ALA A 225 -4.17 5.35 -1.64
N VAL A 226 -4.03 5.72 -2.92
CA VAL A 226 -3.78 7.09 -3.35
C VAL A 226 -4.94 7.99 -2.92
N ALA A 227 -6.17 7.58 -3.20
CA ALA A 227 -7.36 8.35 -2.82
C ALA A 227 -7.48 8.52 -1.31
N ALA A 228 -7.23 7.46 -0.51
CA ALA A 228 -7.22 7.51 0.94
C ALA A 228 -6.17 8.50 1.48
N ALA A 229 -4.95 8.49 0.92
CA ALA A 229 -3.88 9.39 1.31
C ALA A 229 -4.24 10.86 1.01
N TRP A 230 -4.83 11.14 -0.15
CA TRP A 230 -5.23 12.50 -0.54
C TRP A 230 -6.47 12.99 0.22
N ILE A 231 -7.48 12.15 0.45
CA ILE A 231 -8.61 12.48 1.32
C ILE A 231 -8.11 12.80 2.73
N GLY A 232 -7.19 11.98 3.25
CA GLY A 232 -6.58 12.23 4.54
C GLY A 232 -5.79 13.53 4.63
N PHE A 233 -5.05 13.86 3.58
CA PHE A 233 -4.35 15.14 3.45
C PHE A 233 -5.33 16.33 3.48
N SER A 234 -6.49 16.19 2.84
CA SER A 234 -7.54 17.19 2.78
C SER A 234 -8.21 17.43 4.13
N LEU A 235 -8.62 16.35 4.80
CA LEU A 235 -9.41 16.41 6.04
C LEU A 235 -8.62 16.91 7.24
N ALA A 236 -7.31 16.73 7.24
CA ALA A 236 -6.47 17.05 8.40
C ALA A 236 -6.35 18.54 8.73
N GLY A 237 -6.90 19.46 7.94
CA GLY A 237 -6.90 20.91 8.15
C GLY A 237 -5.50 21.56 8.19
N SER A 238 -4.46 20.77 8.45
CA SER A 238 -3.06 21.22 8.53
C SER A 238 -2.38 21.37 7.16
N GLY A 239 -3.02 20.89 6.09
CA GLY A 239 -2.42 20.84 4.75
C GLY A 239 -1.14 20.01 4.68
N LYS A 240 -1.02 18.99 5.53
CA LYS A 240 0.13 18.09 5.59
C LYS A 240 -0.34 16.64 5.56
N PRO A 241 0.31 15.75 4.79
CA PRO A 241 0.01 14.33 4.82
C PRO A 241 0.21 13.79 6.25
N ASN A 242 -0.69 12.94 6.73
CA ASN A 242 -0.57 12.32 8.05
C ASN A 242 -1.28 10.96 8.09
N ALA A 243 -0.81 10.07 8.99
CA ALA A 243 -1.29 8.70 9.02
C ALA A 243 -2.73 8.55 9.53
N LEU A 244 -3.15 9.37 10.51
CA LEU A 244 -4.54 9.33 11.01
C LEU A 244 -5.54 9.82 9.97
N GLY A 245 -5.22 10.90 9.25
CA GLY A 245 -6.05 11.36 8.15
C GLY A 245 -6.15 10.30 7.05
N THR A 246 -5.05 9.62 6.74
CA THR A 246 -5.03 8.51 5.76
C THR A 246 -5.91 7.35 6.20
N LEU A 247 -5.89 6.98 7.49
CA LEU A 247 -6.81 5.97 8.04
C LEU A 247 -8.28 6.39 7.84
N VAL A 248 -8.62 7.66 8.15
CA VAL A 248 -9.98 8.18 7.93
C VAL A 248 -10.35 8.13 6.45
N GLY A 249 -9.44 8.52 5.55
CA GLY A 249 -9.65 8.39 4.11
C GLY A 249 -9.91 6.94 3.67
N ALA A 250 -9.14 5.99 4.19
CA ALA A 250 -9.32 4.57 3.91
C ALA A 250 -10.66 4.03 4.45
N VAL A 251 -11.09 4.49 5.64
CA VAL A 251 -12.41 4.15 6.20
C VAL A 251 -13.53 4.64 5.29
N ILE A 252 -13.47 5.90 4.86
CA ILE A 252 -14.48 6.47 3.94
C ILE A 252 -14.57 5.65 2.65
N LEU A 253 -13.44 5.33 2.03
CA LEU A 253 -13.41 4.56 0.78
C LEU A 253 -13.84 3.10 0.99
N GLY A 254 -13.45 2.48 2.10
CA GLY A 254 -13.84 1.10 2.40
C GLY A 254 -15.35 0.96 2.64
N VAL A 255 -15.93 1.89 3.40
CA VAL A 255 -17.38 1.95 3.62
C VAL A 255 -18.12 2.23 2.32
N LEU A 256 -17.62 3.20 1.52
CA LEU A 256 -18.19 3.51 0.21
C LEU A 256 -18.16 2.30 -0.72
N SER A 257 -17.01 1.65 -0.86
CA SER A 257 -16.84 0.49 -1.74
C SER A 257 -17.76 -0.66 -1.34
N ASN A 258 -17.87 -0.96 -0.05
CA ASN A 258 -18.76 -2.00 0.44
C ASN A 258 -20.25 -1.61 0.23
N GLY A 259 -20.63 -0.36 0.51
CA GLY A 259 -21.97 0.13 0.26
C GLY A 259 -22.38 0.01 -1.21
N LEU A 260 -21.47 0.33 -2.15
CA LEU A 260 -21.72 0.16 -3.58
C LEU A 260 -21.94 -1.30 -3.97
N VAL A 261 -21.17 -2.23 -3.40
CA VAL A 261 -21.35 -3.67 -3.61
C VAL A 261 -22.73 -4.11 -3.11
N MET A 262 -23.14 -3.66 -1.92
CA MET A 262 -24.47 -4.02 -1.35
C MET A 262 -25.64 -3.43 -2.14
N LEU A 263 -25.43 -2.27 -2.76
CA LEU A 263 -26.40 -1.67 -3.69
C LEU A 263 -26.40 -2.35 -5.06
N SER A 264 -25.65 -3.45 -5.21
CA SER A 264 -25.52 -4.19 -6.48
C SER A 264 -24.98 -3.33 -7.63
N VAL A 265 -24.17 -2.31 -7.33
CA VAL A 265 -23.49 -1.51 -8.36
C VAL A 265 -22.50 -2.42 -9.09
N PRO A 266 -22.54 -2.50 -10.42
CA PRO A 266 -21.60 -3.31 -11.18
C PRO A 266 -20.16 -2.90 -10.91
N TYR A 267 -19.26 -3.88 -10.78
CA TYR A 267 -17.85 -3.64 -10.43
C TYR A 267 -17.15 -2.65 -11.37
N TYR A 268 -17.49 -2.68 -12.68
CA TYR A 268 -16.94 -1.77 -13.68
C TYR A 268 -17.42 -0.31 -13.55
N ALA A 269 -18.46 -0.04 -12.77
CA ALA A 269 -18.94 1.31 -12.47
C ALA A 269 -18.41 1.88 -11.15
N MET A 270 -17.84 1.05 -10.28
CA MET A 270 -17.39 1.47 -8.96
C MET A 270 -16.27 2.50 -9.03
N ASP A 271 -15.33 2.35 -9.96
CA ASP A 271 -14.19 3.25 -10.12
C ASP A 271 -14.62 4.65 -10.55
N ILE A 272 -15.73 4.77 -11.31
CA ILE A 272 -16.31 6.08 -11.67
C ILE A 272 -16.77 6.81 -10.41
N ILE A 273 -17.49 6.12 -9.53
CA ILE A 273 -18.03 6.70 -8.29
C ILE A 273 -16.90 7.08 -7.34
N LYS A 274 -15.91 6.19 -7.14
CA LYS A 274 -14.73 6.46 -6.33
C LYS A 274 -13.96 7.68 -6.86
N GLY A 275 -13.76 7.75 -8.17
CA GLY A 275 -13.10 8.88 -8.83
C GLY A 275 -13.85 10.20 -8.63
N LEU A 276 -15.18 10.22 -8.75
CA LEU A 276 -16.00 11.40 -8.48
C LEU A 276 -15.93 11.83 -7.00
N VAL A 277 -15.95 10.89 -6.06
CA VAL A 277 -15.79 11.18 -4.62
C VAL A 277 -14.42 11.80 -4.35
N LEU A 278 -13.35 11.24 -4.93
CA LEU A 278 -12.00 11.79 -4.81
C LEU A 278 -11.93 13.21 -5.41
N ALA A 279 -12.43 13.41 -6.62
CA ALA A 279 -12.44 14.71 -7.27
C ALA A 279 -13.22 15.75 -6.45
N GLY A 280 -14.37 15.38 -5.89
CA GLY A 280 -15.16 16.22 -5.00
C GLY A 280 -14.42 16.61 -3.72
N ALA A 281 -13.77 15.64 -3.06
CA ALA A 281 -12.98 15.89 -1.86
C ALA A 281 -11.80 16.85 -2.13
N LEU A 282 -11.10 16.66 -3.26
CA LEU A 282 -10.00 17.54 -3.67
C LEU A 282 -10.49 18.93 -4.03
N ALA A 283 -11.61 19.04 -4.75
CA ALA A 283 -12.21 20.33 -5.12
C ALA A 283 -12.58 21.16 -3.88
N LEU A 284 -13.26 20.54 -2.90
CA LEU A 284 -13.63 21.20 -1.65
C LEU A 284 -12.40 21.74 -0.90
N THR A 285 -11.33 20.96 -0.85
CA THR A 285 -10.07 21.38 -0.21
C THR A 285 -9.41 22.55 -0.90
N TYR A 286 -9.45 22.54 -2.22
CA TYR A 286 -8.84 23.62 -3.02
C TYR A 286 -9.62 24.95 -2.90
N PHE A 287 -10.95 24.87 -2.81
CA PHE A 287 -11.80 26.04 -2.57
C PHE A 287 -11.58 26.64 -1.18
N GLN A 288 -11.49 25.81 -0.13
CA GLN A 288 -11.24 26.28 1.24
C GLN A 288 -9.89 26.98 1.43
N ARG A 289 -8.88 26.70 0.60
CA ARG A 289 -7.57 27.35 0.67
C ARG A 289 -7.52 28.72 -0.05
N ARG A 290 -8.53 29.04 -0.84
CA ARG A 290 -8.61 30.32 -1.56
C ARG A 290 -9.43 31.39 -0.85
N THR A 291 -10.22 30.98 0.14
CA THR A 291 -10.92 31.89 1.07
C THR A 291 -10.11 32.07 2.35
#